data_cc50b900e73b44bda43de56283ef0e6b
#
_entry.id   cc50b900e73b44bda43de56283ef0e6b
#
_cell.length_a   1.000
_cell.length_b   1.000
_cell.length_c   1.000
_cell.angle_alpha   90.00
_cell.angle_beta   90.00
_cell.angle_gamma   90.00
#
_symmetry.space_group_name_H-M   'P 1'
#
loop_
_entity.id
_entity.type
_entity.pdbx_description
1 polymer ?
#
loop_
_entity_poly.entity_id
_entity_poly.type
_entity_poly.pdbx_seq_one_letter_code
_entity_poly.pdbx_strand_id
1 'polypeptide(L)'
;MSLDAQTGLLLVVSGPSGVGKTTIVHRVRERLGGQFSVSATTRPKSLAEVNGEDYLFVSPSEFERLKSNDAFLEHAEVFGRHAYGTPREPVENALRDGDLILLDIDVQGAIQIREHMPSAYMIFILPPSDEELRHRLETRGREDEEAIDRRFAEARREIDLATSRTLYDAFIVNDNLDRAVDEACRLVSERRNTTALKG
;
A
#
# COMPACT_ATOMS: atom_id res chain seq x y z
N MET A 1 -20.25 -11.22 15.98
CA MET A 1 -19.07 -11.45 16.83
C MET A 1 -18.27 -10.18 16.82
N SER A 2 -18.06 -9.55 17.97
CA SER A 2 -17.34 -8.28 18.10
C SER A 2 -15.89 -8.47 17.68
N LEU A 3 -15.38 -7.61 16.77
CA LEU A 3 -13.98 -7.56 16.32
C LEU A 3 -13.07 -6.86 17.36
N ASP A 4 -13.41 -6.91 18.64
CA ASP A 4 -12.86 -6.07 19.70
C ASP A 4 -11.55 -6.59 20.34
N ALA A 5 -10.77 -7.39 19.63
CA ALA A 5 -9.42 -7.75 20.06
C ALA A 5 -8.45 -7.87 18.87
N GLN A 6 -8.43 -6.90 17.98
CA GLN A 6 -7.32 -6.77 17.03
C GLN A 6 -6.09 -6.27 17.80
N THR A 7 -5.23 -7.18 18.21
CA THR A 7 -3.94 -6.85 18.83
C THR A 7 -2.90 -6.42 17.79
N GLY A 8 -3.06 -6.80 16.52
CA GLY A 8 -2.20 -6.47 15.41
C GLY A 8 -2.47 -5.08 14.80
N LEU A 9 -1.57 -4.63 13.93
CA LEU A 9 -1.69 -3.36 13.23
C LEU A 9 -1.61 -3.56 11.72
N LEU A 10 -2.63 -3.09 10.98
CA LEU A 10 -2.58 -2.93 9.54
C LEU A 10 -2.00 -1.56 9.21
N LEU A 11 -0.79 -1.54 8.66
CA LEU A 11 -0.15 -0.34 8.10
C LEU A 11 -0.39 -0.29 6.59
N VAL A 12 -1.01 0.76 6.13
CA VAL A 12 -1.17 1.07 4.72
C VAL A 12 -0.25 2.24 4.36
N VAL A 13 0.67 2.01 3.44
CA VAL A 13 1.50 3.06 2.86
C VAL A 13 1.03 3.30 1.43
N SER A 14 0.63 4.52 1.16
CA SER A 14 0.15 4.95 -0.14
C SER A 14 0.89 6.20 -0.62
N GLY A 15 0.69 6.59 -1.85
CA GLY A 15 1.34 7.74 -2.47
C GLY A 15 1.51 7.56 -3.96
N PRO A 16 1.89 8.60 -4.70
CA PRO A 16 1.99 8.54 -6.15
C PRO A 16 3.11 7.63 -6.66
N SER A 17 3.00 7.24 -7.92
CA SER A 17 4.08 6.53 -8.60
C SER A 17 5.38 7.35 -8.54
N GLY A 18 6.51 6.68 -8.30
CA GLY A 18 7.82 7.36 -8.26
C GLY A 18 8.21 7.97 -6.90
N VAL A 19 7.29 8.04 -5.91
CA VAL A 19 7.58 8.71 -4.62
C VAL A 19 8.48 7.89 -3.68
N GLY A 20 8.69 6.58 -3.92
CA GLY A 20 9.57 5.73 -3.11
C GLY A 20 8.87 4.86 -2.07
N LYS A 21 7.54 4.65 -2.17
CA LYS A 21 6.75 3.83 -1.23
C LYS A 21 7.37 2.47 -0.94
N THR A 22 7.60 1.68 -1.97
CA THR A 22 8.10 0.30 -1.84
C THR A 22 9.40 0.23 -1.05
N THR A 23 10.33 1.16 -1.29
CA THR A 23 11.59 1.22 -0.54
C THR A 23 11.34 1.55 0.93
N ILE A 24 10.44 2.50 1.22
CA ILE A 24 10.08 2.88 2.59
C ILE A 24 9.45 1.67 3.30
N VAL A 25 8.47 1.01 2.68
CA VAL A 25 7.75 -0.15 3.26
C VAL A 25 8.72 -1.29 3.59
N HIS A 26 9.62 -1.64 2.66
CA HIS A 26 10.63 -2.67 2.91
C HIS A 26 11.54 -2.32 4.09
N ARG A 27 12.03 -1.09 4.17
CA ARG A 27 12.90 -0.66 5.27
C ARG A 27 12.17 -0.55 6.60
N VAL A 28 10.88 -0.14 6.61
CA VAL A 28 10.04 -0.18 7.82
C VAL A 28 9.89 -1.62 8.31
N ARG A 29 9.60 -2.56 7.39
CA ARG A 29 9.52 -3.99 7.70
C ARG A 29 10.82 -4.53 8.29
N GLU A 30 11.95 -4.19 7.70
CA GLU A 30 13.27 -4.60 8.20
C GLU A 30 13.54 -4.11 9.63
N ARG A 31 13.10 -2.91 9.98
CA ARG A 31 13.35 -2.29 11.28
C ARG A 31 12.35 -2.70 12.35
N LEU A 32 11.08 -2.80 12.02
CA LEU A 32 9.99 -3.05 12.98
C LEU A 32 9.49 -4.49 12.98
N GLY A 33 9.97 -5.31 12.06
CA GLY A 33 9.39 -6.61 11.78
C GLY A 33 8.04 -6.49 11.04
N GLY A 34 7.29 -7.58 11.02
CA GLY A 34 5.98 -7.64 10.37
C GLY A 34 6.01 -8.37 9.03
N GLN A 35 4.84 -8.54 8.48
CA GLN A 35 4.61 -9.29 7.25
C GLN A 35 4.14 -8.34 6.14
N PHE A 36 4.67 -8.52 4.95
CA PHE A 36 4.13 -7.88 3.76
C PHE A 36 2.95 -8.71 3.25
N SER A 37 1.82 -8.06 2.98
CA SER A 37 0.68 -8.77 2.41
C SER A 37 0.93 -9.11 0.95
N VAL A 38 0.85 -10.39 0.61
CA VAL A 38 1.02 -10.89 -0.76
C VAL A 38 -0.30 -10.66 -1.52
N SER A 39 -0.28 -9.77 -2.50
CA SER A 39 -1.46 -9.50 -3.34
C SER A 39 -1.70 -10.61 -4.36
N ALA A 40 -2.96 -10.88 -4.66
CA ALA A 40 -3.35 -11.69 -5.80
C ALA A 40 -3.30 -10.86 -7.09
N THR A 41 -2.95 -11.49 -8.21
CA THR A 41 -2.94 -10.83 -9.52
C THR A 41 -3.30 -11.77 -10.66
N THR A 42 -3.95 -11.22 -11.70
CA THR A 42 -4.20 -11.92 -12.96
C THR A 42 -3.06 -11.74 -13.98
N ARG A 43 -2.02 -10.98 -13.62
CA ARG A 43 -0.84 -10.83 -14.47
C ARG A 43 -0.09 -12.17 -14.57
N PRO A 44 0.36 -12.57 -15.75
CA PRO A 44 1.24 -13.73 -15.89
C PRO A 44 2.51 -13.59 -15.02
N LYS A 45 2.87 -14.68 -14.36
CA LYS A 45 4.10 -14.76 -13.56
C LYS A 45 5.34 -14.62 -14.44
N SER A 46 6.29 -13.78 -14.08
CA SER A 46 7.61 -13.73 -14.71
C SER A 46 8.51 -14.88 -14.22
N LEU A 47 9.61 -15.14 -14.94
CA LEU A 47 10.53 -16.23 -14.60
C LEU A 47 11.23 -16.04 -13.24
N ALA A 48 11.42 -14.81 -12.83
CA ALA A 48 12.13 -14.47 -11.60
C ALA A 48 11.23 -14.44 -10.35
N GLU A 49 9.90 -14.44 -10.54
CA GLU A 49 8.94 -14.33 -9.44
C GLU A 49 8.56 -15.71 -8.86
N VAL A 50 8.22 -15.73 -7.58
CA VAL A 50 7.77 -16.92 -6.85
C VAL A 50 6.31 -16.76 -6.45
N ASN A 51 5.47 -17.75 -6.85
CA ASN A 51 4.07 -17.75 -6.47
C ASN A 51 3.90 -17.94 -4.98
N GLY A 52 3.12 -17.07 -4.35
CA GLY A 52 2.89 -17.06 -2.91
C GLY A 52 3.91 -16.24 -2.10
N GLU A 53 4.96 -15.72 -2.75
CA GLU A 53 5.95 -14.84 -2.14
C GLU A 53 5.87 -13.43 -2.73
N ASP A 54 5.99 -13.31 -4.07
CA ASP A 54 5.87 -12.02 -4.76
C ASP A 54 4.41 -11.65 -4.99
N TYR A 55 3.64 -12.59 -5.52
CA TYR A 55 2.19 -12.51 -5.75
C TYR A 55 1.53 -13.88 -5.67
N LEU A 56 0.22 -13.88 -5.42
CA LEU A 56 -0.65 -15.02 -5.70
C LEU A 56 -1.13 -14.88 -7.15
N PHE A 57 -0.49 -15.62 -8.07
CA PHE A 57 -0.86 -15.60 -9.49
C PHE A 57 -2.09 -16.48 -9.72
N VAL A 58 -3.21 -15.85 -10.07
CA VAL A 58 -4.50 -16.51 -10.28
C VAL A 58 -5.02 -16.29 -11.69
N SER A 59 -5.91 -17.16 -12.17
CA SER A 59 -6.60 -16.92 -13.43
C SER A 59 -7.61 -15.76 -13.30
N PRO A 60 -7.99 -15.10 -14.41
CA PRO A 60 -9.05 -14.09 -14.37
C PRO A 60 -10.37 -14.63 -13.78
N SER A 61 -10.75 -15.87 -14.13
CA SER A 61 -11.95 -16.51 -13.58
C SER A 61 -11.88 -16.75 -12.07
N GLU A 62 -10.71 -17.13 -11.58
CA GLU A 62 -10.48 -17.30 -10.13
C GLU A 62 -10.50 -15.96 -9.40
N PHE A 63 -9.91 -14.92 -10.00
CA PHE A 63 -9.94 -13.57 -9.42
C PHE A 63 -11.40 -13.06 -9.28
N GLU A 64 -12.21 -13.21 -10.32
CA GLU A 64 -13.64 -12.84 -10.29
C GLU A 64 -14.43 -13.68 -9.26
N ARG A 65 -14.10 -14.95 -9.11
CA ARG A 65 -14.70 -15.80 -8.07
C ARG A 65 -14.36 -15.30 -6.67
N LEU A 66 -13.09 -14.96 -6.41
CA LEU A 66 -12.63 -14.40 -5.14
C LEU A 66 -13.30 -13.05 -4.85
N LYS A 67 -13.37 -12.18 -5.85
CA LYS A 67 -14.06 -10.88 -5.76
C LYS A 67 -15.55 -11.04 -5.42
N SER A 68 -16.24 -11.94 -6.11
CA SER A 68 -17.67 -12.20 -5.88
C SER A 68 -17.97 -12.77 -4.49
N ASN A 69 -16.97 -13.40 -3.85
CA ASN A 69 -17.06 -13.93 -2.49
C ASN A 69 -16.54 -12.96 -1.42
N ASP A 70 -16.34 -11.68 -1.73
CA ASP A 70 -15.77 -10.65 -0.84
C ASP A 70 -14.43 -11.05 -0.19
N ALA A 71 -13.63 -11.83 -0.94
CA ALA A 71 -12.35 -12.36 -0.45
C ALA A 71 -11.20 -11.35 -0.52
N PHE A 72 -11.45 -10.14 -1.00
CA PHE A 72 -10.47 -9.06 -1.04
C PHE A 72 -10.82 -7.93 -0.06
N LEU A 73 -9.82 -7.33 0.55
CA LEU A 73 -9.93 -6.07 1.30
C LEU A 73 -9.98 -4.87 0.35
N GLU A 74 -9.22 -4.95 -0.73
CA GLU A 74 -9.22 -4.00 -1.83
C GLU A 74 -8.89 -4.75 -3.13
N HIS A 75 -9.33 -4.23 -4.24
CA HIS A 75 -8.93 -4.70 -5.57
C HIS A 75 -9.01 -3.58 -6.59
N ALA A 76 -8.12 -3.62 -7.58
CA ALA A 76 -8.07 -2.67 -8.68
C ALA A 76 -7.69 -3.35 -9.98
N GLU A 77 -8.13 -2.78 -11.09
CA GLU A 77 -7.63 -3.12 -12.41
C GLU A 77 -6.59 -2.08 -12.83
N VAL A 78 -5.39 -2.55 -13.14
CA VAL A 78 -4.25 -1.69 -13.48
C VAL A 78 -4.08 -1.67 -15.00
N PHE A 79 -4.07 -0.48 -15.59
CA PHE A 79 -3.94 -0.22 -17.04
C PHE A 79 -4.93 -0.97 -17.92
N GLY A 80 -6.13 -1.30 -17.42
CA GLY A 80 -7.16 -2.01 -18.18
C GLY A 80 -6.73 -3.42 -18.64
N ARG A 81 -5.75 -4.05 -17.96
CA ARG A 81 -5.15 -5.32 -18.39
C ARG A 81 -5.12 -6.39 -17.32
N HIS A 82 -4.72 -6.03 -16.11
CA HIS A 82 -4.51 -6.99 -15.03
C HIS A 82 -5.15 -6.51 -13.74
N ALA A 83 -5.84 -7.41 -13.07
CA ALA A 83 -6.40 -7.16 -11.76
C ALA A 83 -5.38 -7.49 -10.66
N TYR A 84 -5.44 -6.71 -9.58
CA TYR A 84 -4.69 -6.90 -8.35
C TYR A 84 -5.65 -6.79 -7.18
N GLY A 85 -5.39 -7.50 -6.09
CA GLY A 85 -6.20 -7.39 -4.89
C GLY A 85 -5.50 -7.95 -3.67
N THR A 86 -5.77 -7.37 -2.53
CA THR A 86 -5.25 -7.81 -1.22
C THR A 86 -6.19 -8.85 -0.61
N PRO A 87 -5.78 -10.12 -0.48
CA PRO A 87 -6.61 -11.15 0.14
C PRO A 87 -6.96 -10.80 1.59
N ARG A 88 -8.23 -10.91 1.94
CA ARG A 88 -8.77 -10.56 3.27
C ARG A 88 -8.28 -11.50 4.36
N GLU A 89 -8.45 -12.81 4.17
CA GLU A 89 -8.22 -13.83 5.18
C GLU A 89 -6.79 -13.83 5.76
N PRO A 90 -5.70 -13.79 4.95
CA PRO A 90 -4.34 -13.72 5.49
C PRO A 90 -4.09 -12.49 6.34
N VAL A 91 -4.62 -11.32 5.94
CA VAL A 91 -4.48 -10.07 6.69
C VAL A 91 -5.22 -10.17 8.03
N GLU A 92 -6.48 -10.63 8.04
CA GLU A 92 -7.27 -10.76 9.26
C GLU A 92 -6.69 -11.79 10.22
N ASN A 93 -6.10 -12.89 9.71
CA ASN A 93 -5.43 -13.89 10.54
C ASN A 93 -4.23 -13.29 11.25
N ALA A 94 -3.34 -12.66 10.50
CA ALA A 94 -2.14 -12.04 11.06
C ALA A 94 -2.47 -10.90 12.06
N LEU A 95 -3.52 -10.13 11.83
CA LEU A 95 -3.98 -9.12 12.78
C LEU A 95 -4.50 -9.74 14.08
N ARG A 96 -5.18 -10.89 14.00
CA ARG A 96 -5.62 -11.64 15.20
C ARG A 96 -4.44 -12.21 15.98
N ASP A 97 -3.36 -12.57 15.29
CA ASP A 97 -2.13 -13.08 15.92
C ASP A 97 -1.26 -11.95 16.52
N GLY A 98 -1.67 -10.68 16.37
CA GLY A 98 -0.95 -9.54 16.94
C GLY A 98 0.14 -8.97 16.03
N ASP A 99 0.19 -9.38 14.76
CA ASP A 99 1.23 -9.00 13.83
C ASP A 99 1.07 -7.59 13.27
N LEU A 100 2.20 -7.03 12.80
CA LEU A 100 2.24 -5.87 11.94
C LEU A 100 2.15 -6.32 10.49
N ILE A 101 1.10 -5.89 9.78
CA ILE A 101 0.90 -6.17 8.36
C ILE A 101 1.10 -4.88 7.58
N LEU A 102 1.86 -4.96 6.48
CA LEU A 102 2.18 -3.81 5.63
C LEU A 102 1.57 -3.99 4.24
N LEU A 103 0.90 -2.95 3.77
CA LEU A 103 0.40 -2.82 2.39
C LEU A 103 1.10 -1.65 1.69
N ASP A 104 1.54 -1.87 0.43
CA ASP A 104 1.97 -0.82 -0.52
C ASP A 104 0.92 -0.78 -1.63
N ILE A 105 0.00 0.18 -1.57
CA ILE A 105 -1.13 0.30 -2.49
C ILE A 105 -1.33 1.74 -2.96
N ASP A 106 -2.11 1.91 -4.02
CA ASP A 106 -2.48 3.23 -4.51
C ASP A 106 -3.62 3.87 -3.68
N VAL A 107 -4.02 5.08 -4.05
CA VAL A 107 -5.06 5.83 -3.35
C VAL A 107 -6.42 5.15 -3.46
N GLN A 108 -6.73 4.49 -4.59
CA GLN A 108 -8.01 3.83 -4.78
C GLN A 108 -8.14 2.59 -3.88
N GLY A 109 -7.06 1.81 -3.78
CA GLY A 109 -6.97 0.70 -2.82
C GLY A 109 -7.07 1.19 -1.37
N ALA A 110 -6.40 2.30 -1.03
CA ALA A 110 -6.47 2.89 0.30
C ALA A 110 -7.90 3.32 0.70
N ILE A 111 -8.69 3.85 -0.24
CA ILE A 111 -10.11 4.17 0.00
C ILE A 111 -10.89 2.91 0.38
N GLN A 112 -10.76 1.83 -0.38
CA GLN A 112 -11.43 0.56 -0.10
C GLN A 112 -10.99 -0.03 1.24
N ILE A 113 -9.68 0.02 1.56
CA ILE A 113 -9.18 -0.43 2.87
C ILE A 113 -9.82 0.40 4.00
N ARG A 114 -9.92 1.72 3.87
CA ARG A 114 -10.55 2.54 4.92
C ARG A 114 -12.02 2.16 5.15
N GLU A 115 -12.74 1.78 4.11
CA GLU A 115 -14.13 1.31 4.20
C GLU A 115 -14.24 -0.05 4.89
N HIS A 116 -13.38 -1.01 4.52
CA HIS A 116 -13.41 -2.38 5.05
C HIS A 116 -12.71 -2.54 6.40
N MET A 117 -11.67 -1.75 6.65
CA MET A 117 -10.79 -1.81 7.83
C MET A 117 -10.58 -0.40 8.41
N PRO A 118 -11.59 0.21 9.05
CA PRO A 118 -11.49 1.60 9.57
C PRO A 118 -10.37 1.82 10.58
N SER A 119 -9.92 0.76 11.27
CA SER A 119 -8.81 0.79 12.24
C SER A 119 -7.42 0.79 11.61
N ALA A 120 -7.30 0.55 10.29
CA ALA A 120 -6.03 0.58 9.59
C ALA A 120 -5.32 1.93 9.79
N TYR A 121 -4.00 1.88 10.02
CA TYR A 121 -3.17 3.08 10.11
C TYR A 121 -2.63 3.42 8.72
N MET A 122 -2.99 4.57 8.20
CA MET A 122 -2.72 4.94 6.82
C MET A 122 -1.75 6.11 6.74
N ILE A 123 -0.64 5.91 6.05
CA ILE A 123 0.39 6.92 5.79
C ILE A 123 0.44 7.20 4.29
N PHE A 124 0.41 8.49 3.92
CA PHE A 124 0.62 8.92 2.55
C PHE A 124 2.01 9.52 2.38
N ILE A 125 2.74 9.04 1.37
CA ILE A 125 4.08 9.54 1.06
C ILE A 125 3.96 10.61 -0.02
N LEU A 126 4.48 11.80 0.30
CA LEU A 126 4.54 12.94 -0.59
C LEU A 126 5.95 13.10 -1.19
N PRO A 127 6.06 13.56 -2.43
CA PRO A 127 7.33 14.09 -2.95
C PRO A 127 7.65 15.43 -2.30
N PRO A 128 8.91 15.88 -2.28
CA PRO A 128 9.26 17.20 -1.74
C PRO A 128 8.79 18.35 -2.63
N SER A 129 8.70 18.12 -3.93
CA SER A 129 8.14 19.05 -4.91
C SER A 129 7.68 18.33 -6.17
N ASP A 130 6.96 19.04 -7.03
CA ASP A 130 6.53 18.57 -8.34
C ASP A 130 7.71 18.32 -9.28
N GLU A 131 8.73 19.19 -9.24
CA GLU A 131 9.93 19.08 -10.03
C GLU A 131 10.69 17.80 -9.68
N GLU A 132 10.84 17.52 -8.41
CA GLU A 132 11.51 16.30 -7.94
C GLU A 132 10.70 15.04 -8.31
N LEU A 133 9.37 15.09 -8.21
CA LEU A 133 8.51 13.98 -8.63
C LEU A 133 8.69 13.70 -10.13
N ARG A 134 8.65 14.74 -10.96
CA ARG A 134 8.87 14.63 -12.42
C ARG A 134 10.25 14.03 -12.71
N HIS A 135 11.30 14.55 -12.08
CA HIS A 135 12.66 14.05 -12.22
C HIS A 135 12.77 12.54 -11.85
N ARG A 136 12.12 12.11 -10.79
CA ARG A 136 12.10 10.69 -10.39
C ARG A 136 11.35 9.80 -11.40
N LEU A 137 10.30 10.31 -12.03
CA LEU A 137 9.58 9.59 -13.07
C LEU A 137 10.45 9.45 -14.34
N GLU A 138 11.15 10.50 -14.75
CA GLU A 138 12.07 10.52 -15.89
C GLU A 138 13.24 9.54 -15.70
N THR A 139 13.82 9.48 -14.51
CA THR A 139 15.03 8.68 -14.22
C THR A 139 14.73 7.18 -14.13
N ARG A 140 13.51 6.79 -13.79
CA ARG A 140 13.11 5.38 -13.60
C ARG A 140 12.79 4.63 -14.90
N GLY A 141 12.46 5.31 -15.96
CA GLY A 141 11.92 4.72 -17.17
C GLY A 141 12.74 5.00 -18.40
N ARG A 142 12.62 4.11 -19.38
CA ARG A 142 12.92 4.35 -20.78
C ARG A 142 11.63 4.74 -21.52
N GLU A 143 10.79 5.52 -20.84
CA GLU A 143 9.47 5.92 -21.33
C GLU A 143 9.63 7.20 -22.17
N ASP A 144 8.74 7.39 -23.12
CA ASP A 144 8.67 8.63 -23.88
C ASP A 144 8.07 9.77 -23.02
N GLU A 145 8.26 11.00 -23.47
CA GLU A 145 7.81 12.20 -22.75
C GLU A 145 6.30 12.20 -22.49
N GLU A 146 5.50 11.70 -23.45
CA GLU A 146 4.04 11.60 -23.27
C GLU A 146 3.63 10.64 -22.15
N ALA A 147 4.36 9.52 -21.99
CA ALA A 147 4.11 8.59 -20.90
C ALA A 147 4.47 9.20 -19.54
N ILE A 148 5.57 9.94 -19.46
CA ILE A 148 5.98 10.68 -18.27
C ILE A 148 4.94 11.74 -17.91
N ASP A 149 4.44 12.51 -18.86
CA ASP A 149 3.41 13.53 -18.63
C ASP A 149 2.10 12.91 -18.12
N ARG A 150 1.67 11.79 -18.69
CA ARG A 150 0.49 11.06 -18.21
C ARG A 150 0.66 10.60 -16.76
N ARG A 151 1.81 9.99 -16.43
CA ARG A 151 2.13 9.53 -15.07
C ARG A 151 2.22 10.67 -14.08
N PHE A 152 2.81 11.78 -14.48
CA PHE A 152 2.90 12.98 -13.65
C PHE A 152 1.51 13.58 -13.36
N ALA A 153 0.66 13.67 -14.39
CA ALA A 153 -0.73 14.15 -14.21
C ALA A 153 -1.55 13.22 -13.31
N GLU A 154 -1.35 11.89 -13.40
CA GLU A 154 -1.98 10.92 -12.52
C GLU A 154 -1.50 11.08 -11.07
N ALA A 155 -0.18 11.19 -10.87
CA ALA A 155 0.42 11.41 -9.56
C ALA A 155 -0.10 12.67 -8.86
N ARG A 156 -0.30 13.77 -9.62
CA ARG A 156 -0.92 15.00 -9.11
C ARG A 156 -2.35 14.77 -8.65
N ARG A 157 -3.17 14.05 -9.43
CA ARG A 157 -4.54 13.69 -9.04
C ARG A 157 -4.58 12.84 -7.77
N GLU A 158 -3.65 11.90 -7.62
CA GLU A 158 -3.54 11.09 -6.41
C GLU A 158 -3.20 11.93 -5.19
N ILE A 159 -2.27 12.90 -5.31
CA ILE A 159 -1.92 13.83 -4.23
C ILE A 159 -3.12 14.71 -3.87
N ASP A 160 -3.80 15.30 -4.86
CA ASP A 160 -4.98 16.15 -4.65
C ASP A 160 -6.10 15.36 -3.96
N LEU A 161 -6.33 14.12 -4.38
CA LEU A 161 -7.34 13.24 -3.78
C LEU A 161 -6.98 12.90 -2.33
N ALA A 162 -5.72 12.58 -2.05
CA ALA A 162 -5.25 12.22 -0.72
C ALA A 162 -5.33 13.39 0.26
N THR A 163 -4.96 14.59 -0.19
CA THR A 163 -4.92 15.80 0.66
C THR A 163 -6.28 16.46 0.85
N SER A 164 -7.24 16.23 -0.07
CA SER A 164 -8.60 16.75 0.03
C SER A 164 -9.52 15.94 0.94
N ARG A 165 -9.10 14.77 1.41
CA ARG A 165 -9.90 13.86 2.24
C ARG A 165 -9.21 13.55 3.56
N THR A 166 -9.99 13.25 4.59
CA THR A 166 -9.51 12.73 5.88
C THR A 166 -9.28 11.21 5.81
N LEU A 167 -8.60 10.76 4.74
CA LEU A 167 -8.36 9.34 4.49
C LEU A 167 -7.14 8.82 5.26
N TYR A 168 -6.09 9.64 5.32
CA TYR A 168 -4.79 9.27 5.89
C TYR A 168 -4.63 9.81 7.30
N ASP A 169 -3.99 9.01 8.16
CA ASP A 169 -3.68 9.37 9.54
C ASP A 169 -2.41 10.22 9.61
N ALA A 170 -1.50 10.09 8.63
CA ALA A 170 -0.27 10.88 8.54
C ALA A 170 0.19 11.09 7.09
N PHE A 171 0.97 12.16 6.89
CA PHE A 171 1.66 12.47 5.64
C PHE A 171 3.16 12.57 5.92
N ILE A 172 3.99 11.91 5.07
CA ILE A 172 5.44 11.95 5.16
C ILE A 172 6.00 12.49 3.85
N VAL A 173 6.84 13.51 3.90
CA VAL A 173 7.55 14.01 2.72
C VAL A 173 8.84 13.23 2.54
N ASN A 174 8.98 12.54 1.41
CA ASN A 174 10.21 11.81 1.07
C ASN A 174 11.19 12.72 0.31
N ASP A 175 11.75 13.67 1.02
CA ASP A 175 12.87 14.50 0.57
C ASP A 175 14.23 13.82 0.83
N ASN A 176 14.29 12.98 1.86
CA ASN A 176 15.40 12.12 2.21
C ASN A 176 14.85 10.77 2.69
N LEU A 177 15.30 9.70 2.05
CA LEU A 177 14.77 8.35 2.30
C LEU A 177 14.96 7.91 3.77
N ASP A 178 16.14 8.17 4.37
CA ASP A 178 16.43 7.75 5.75
C ASP A 178 15.50 8.46 6.73
N ARG A 179 15.31 9.78 6.57
CA ARG A 179 14.36 10.56 7.38
C ARG A 179 12.92 10.10 7.23
N ALA A 180 12.50 9.81 6.00
CA ALA A 180 11.15 9.32 5.73
C ALA A 180 10.90 7.95 6.38
N VAL A 181 11.89 7.05 6.35
CA VAL A 181 11.84 5.75 7.05
C VAL A 181 11.83 5.93 8.56
N ASP A 182 12.69 6.80 9.12
CA ASP A 182 12.73 7.09 10.56
C ASP A 182 11.37 7.60 11.04
N GLU A 183 10.77 8.54 10.31
CA GLU A 183 9.46 9.10 10.62
C GLU A 183 8.35 8.04 10.53
N ALA A 184 8.36 7.21 9.49
CA ALA A 184 7.39 6.10 9.36
C ALA A 184 7.52 5.12 10.53
N CYS A 185 8.73 4.71 10.90
CA CYS A 185 8.97 3.82 12.03
C CYS A 185 8.50 4.43 13.36
N ARG A 186 8.76 5.72 13.59
CA ARG A 186 8.29 6.44 14.78
C ARG A 186 6.76 6.42 14.87
N LEU A 187 6.07 6.83 13.80
CA LEU A 187 4.60 6.88 13.74
C LEU A 187 3.96 5.51 13.97
N VAL A 188 4.50 4.46 13.33
CA VAL A 188 4.01 3.08 13.53
C VAL A 188 4.21 2.60 14.96
N SER A 189 5.37 2.89 15.56
CA SER A 189 5.66 2.50 16.95
C SER A 189 4.74 3.20 17.93
N GLU A 190 4.47 4.48 17.75
CA GLU A 190 3.53 5.27 18.57
C GLU A 190 2.11 4.72 18.44
N ARG A 191 1.67 4.37 17.22
CA ARG A 191 0.36 3.78 16.98
C ARG A 191 0.20 2.45 17.69
N ARG A 192 1.19 1.54 17.59
CA ARG A 192 1.19 0.24 18.26
C ARG A 192 1.09 0.40 19.78
N ASN A 193 1.88 1.31 20.38
CA ASN A 193 1.84 1.57 21.81
C ASN A 193 0.48 2.10 22.26
N THR A 194 -0.18 2.95 21.46
CA THR A 194 -1.51 3.48 21.78
C THR A 194 -2.60 2.40 21.72
N THR A 195 -2.47 1.44 20.81
CA THR A 195 -3.39 0.31 20.68
C THR A 195 -3.22 -0.66 21.85
N ALA A 196 -2.00 -0.97 22.26
CA ALA A 196 -1.70 -1.83 23.37
C ALA A 196 -2.19 -1.30 24.75
N LEU A 197 -2.35 0.03 24.90
CA LEU A 197 -2.85 0.64 26.15
C LEU A 197 -4.39 0.67 26.25
N LYS A 198 -5.10 0.33 25.17
CA LYS A 198 -6.57 0.38 25.11
C LYS A 198 -7.22 -1.01 25.14
N GLY A 199 -6.44 -2.08 25.04
CA GLY A 199 -6.88 -3.48 25.15
C GLY A 199 -6.51 -4.08 26.49
#